data_10918948d8d36f9707779cb841c30083
#
_entry.id   10918948d8d36f9707779cb841c30083
#
_cell.length_a   1.000
_cell.length_b   1.000
_cell.length_c   1.000
_cell.angle_alpha   90.00
_cell.angle_beta   90.00
_cell.angle_gamma   90.00
#
_symmetry.space_group_name_H-M   'P 1'
#
loop_
_entity.id
_entity.type
_entity.pdbx_description
1 polymer ?
#
loop_
_entity_poly.entity_id
_entity_poly.type
_entity_poly.pdbx_seq_one_letter_code
_entity_poly.pdbx_strand_id
1 'polypeptide(L)'
;MIDDSLLAELKEIGLSEYEAKVYVILSALRIASAREIHELTKIPRGRIYETLTLLTRKGFVVSSGMNPVRYSPVDLAKTFEKLKRESVISFDNLYHRLKALETETHEPFMQGYKLCTEWTRDNQIRMMLRRAKSEIILLCNDNTILTRYGSVISNAAKRVDVYLVVSDRELAESAPVKCYTGGNDIESSLFHHRQGESINLLMKLLVMADRRESLSIMEEDGINTGIFICPDIFASYLSVKIIQEIEPVQKTLKKV
;
A
#
# COMPACT_ATOMS: atom_id res chain seq x y z
N MET A 1 -8.00 36.81 0.46
CA MET A 1 -8.86 35.68 0.16
C MET A 1 -8.28 34.50 0.92
N ILE A 2 -9.06 33.80 1.72
CA ILE A 2 -8.58 32.60 2.43
C ILE A 2 -8.49 31.49 1.38
N ASP A 3 -7.37 30.81 1.29
CA ASP A 3 -7.13 29.71 0.36
C ASP A 3 -7.91 28.47 0.82
N ASP A 4 -8.87 28.03 0.03
CA ASP A 4 -9.72 26.87 0.34
C ASP A 4 -8.91 25.55 0.38
N SER A 5 -7.82 25.46 -0.38
CA SER A 5 -6.87 24.32 -0.33
C SER A 5 -6.21 24.24 1.05
N LEU A 6 -5.71 25.36 1.57
CA LEU A 6 -5.10 25.44 2.89
C LEU A 6 -6.07 25.09 4.01
N LEU A 7 -7.35 25.48 3.88
CA LEU A 7 -8.39 25.08 4.83
C LEU A 7 -8.64 23.56 4.80
N ALA A 8 -8.66 22.96 3.61
CA ALA A 8 -8.83 21.52 3.47
C ALA A 8 -7.68 20.75 4.14
N GLU A 9 -6.42 21.14 3.89
CA GLU A 9 -5.24 20.54 4.52
C GLU A 9 -5.24 20.67 6.06
N LEU A 10 -5.64 21.82 6.59
CA LEU A 10 -5.77 22.00 8.05
C LEU A 10 -6.88 21.12 8.66
N LYS A 11 -7.93 20.82 7.90
CA LYS A 11 -8.98 19.89 8.34
C LYS A 11 -8.48 18.44 8.37
N GLU A 12 -7.63 18.04 7.43
CA GLU A 12 -7.01 16.71 7.42
C GLU A 12 -6.15 16.45 8.67
N ILE A 13 -5.52 17.49 9.22
CA ILE A 13 -4.76 17.37 10.48
C ILE A 13 -5.62 17.56 11.74
N GLY A 14 -6.95 17.53 11.61
CA GLY A 14 -7.90 17.48 12.73
C GLY A 14 -8.41 18.82 13.23
N LEU A 15 -8.30 19.90 12.46
CA LEU A 15 -8.99 21.16 12.74
C LEU A 15 -10.40 21.15 12.15
N SER A 16 -11.37 21.68 12.89
CA SER A 16 -12.69 21.98 12.33
C SER A 16 -12.62 23.16 11.35
N GLU A 17 -13.68 23.35 10.57
CA GLU A 17 -13.74 24.45 9.61
C GLU A 17 -13.53 25.83 10.26
N TYR A 18 -14.13 26.06 11.43
CA TYR A 18 -13.95 27.33 12.15
C TYR A 18 -12.55 27.46 12.74
N GLU A 19 -11.98 26.38 13.27
CA GLU A 19 -10.60 26.37 13.77
C GLU A 19 -9.60 26.69 12.65
N ALA A 20 -9.75 26.06 11.47
CA ALA A 20 -8.91 26.31 10.32
C ALA A 20 -8.99 27.79 9.87
N LYS A 21 -10.22 28.34 9.70
CA LYS A 21 -10.42 29.73 9.32
C LYS A 21 -9.79 30.72 10.32
N VAL A 22 -10.01 30.51 11.61
CA VAL A 22 -9.45 31.36 12.69
C VAL A 22 -7.92 31.25 12.72
N TYR A 23 -7.39 30.04 12.57
CA TYR A 23 -5.94 29.82 12.61
C TYR A 23 -5.22 30.46 11.41
N VAL A 24 -5.76 30.37 10.20
CA VAL A 24 -5.22 31.04 9.00
C VAL A 24 -5.19 32.57 9.20
N ILE A 25 -6.27 33.15 9.69
CA ILE A 25 -6.31 34.62 9.96
C ILE A 25 -5.28 35.00 11.02
N LEU A 26 -5.19 34.25 12.13
CA LEU A 26 -4.17 34.52 13.15
C LEU A 26 -2.76 34.38 12.63
N SER A 27 -2.50 33.37 11.78
CA SER A 27 -1.17 33.18 11.17
C SER A 27 -0.78 34.34 10.26
N ALA A 28 -1.75 34.94 9.56
CA ALA A 28 -1.52 36.11 8.73
C ALA A 28 -1.29 37.41 9.54
N LEU A 29 -2.11 37.63 10.59
CA LEU A 29 -2.07 38.84 11.40
C LEU A 29 -0.99 38.80 12.49
N ARG A 30 -0.49 37.63 12.84
CA ARG A 30 0.47 37.37 13.93
C ARG A 30 -0.12 37.59 15.32
N ILE A 31 -1.00 38.57 15.51
CA ILE A 31 -1.69 38.86 16.76
C ILE A 31 -3.03 39.54 16.47
N ALA A 32 -4.10 39.06 17.09
CA ALA A 32 -5.42 39.66 16.94
C ALA A 32 -6.30 39.43 18.20
N SER A 33 -7.28 40.33 18.40
CA SER A 33 -8.36 40.14 19.35
C SER A 33 -9.50 39.31 18.75
N ALA A 34 -10.36 38.75 19.59
CA ALA A 34 -11.56 38.03 19.13
C ALA A 34 -12.48 38.89 18.25
N ARG A 35 -12.49 40.22 18.49
CA ARG A 35 -13.26 41.16 17.69
C ARG A 35 -12.71 41.28 16.26
N GLU A 36 -11.40 41.49 16.12
CA GLU A 36 -10.74 41.59 14.81
C GLU A 36 -10.92 40.30 14.00
N ILE A 37 -10.80 39.15 14.64
CA ILE A 37 -11.06 37.85 14.00
C ILE A 37 -12.52 37.73 13.52
N HIS A 38 -13.49 38.16 14.34
CA HIS A 38 -14.90 38.20 13.96
C HIS A 38 -15.13 39.07 12.72
N GLU A 39 -14.54 40.26 12.68
CA GLU A 39 -14.72 41.22 11.58
C GLU A 39 -14.20 40.65 10.26
N LEU A 40 -13.13 39.86 10.28
CA LEU A 40 -12.51 39.25 9.10
C LEU A 40 -13.16 37.93 8.68
N THR A 41 -13.51 37.08 9.64
CA THR A 41 -14.03 35.75 9.32
C THR A 41 -15.53 35.68 9.19
N LYS A 42 -16.25 36.69 9.71
CA LYS A 42 -17.73 36.72 9.86
C LYS A 42 -18.31 35.56 10.71
N ILE A 43 -17.46 34.85 11.44
CA ILE A 43 -17.90 33.82 12.38
C ILE A 43 -18.57 34.50 13.59
N PRO A 44 -19.71 34.02 14.08
CA PRO A 44 -20.37 34.62 15.25
C PRO A 44 -19.44 34.69 16.47
N ARG A 45 -19.51 35.81 17.22
CA ARG A 45 -18.60 36.07 18.36
C ARG A 45 -18.54 34.94 19.37
N GLY A 46 -19.68 34.36 19.75
CA GLY A 46 -19.74 33.23 20.68
C GLY A 46 -18.91 32.05 20.19
N ARG A 47 -18.99 31.74 18.89
CA ARG A 47 -18.23 30.66 18.26
C ARG A 47 -16.72 30.98 18.18
N ILE A 48 -16.32 32.25 18.03
CA ILE A 48 -14.92 32.64 18.02
C ILE A 48 -14.24 32.34 19.34
N TYR A 49 -14.89 32.69 20.47
CA TYR A 49 -14.32 32.41 21.80
C TYR A 49 -14.17 30.90 22.04
N GLU A 50 -15.18 30.13 21.67
CA GLU A 50 -15.14 28.67 21.73
C GLU A 50 -14.00 28.10 20.87
N THR A 51 -13.88 28.56 19.63
CA THR A 51 -12.85 28.15 18.68
C THR A 51 -11.43 28.52 19.19
N LEU A 52 -11.24 29.71 19.70
CA LEU A 52 -9.97 30.14 20.27
C LEU A 52 -9.57 29.33 21.50
N THR A 53 -10.55 28.96 22.34
CA THR A 53 -10.33 28.07 23.48
C THR A 53 -9.88 26.69 23.03
N LEU A 54 -10.52 26.14 21.99
CA LEU A 54 -10.15 24.84 21.41
C LEU A 54 -8.75 24.88 20.77
N LEU A 55 -8.44 25.92 19.99
CA LEU A 55 -7.12 26.11 19.39
C LEU A 55 -6.02 26.26 20.46
N THR A 56 -6.33 26.96 21.57
CA THR A 56 -5.39 27.09 22.70
C THR A 56 -5.16 25.73 23.36
N ARG A 57 -6.22 24.94 23.58
CA ARG A 57 -6.13 23.58 24.15
C ARG A 57 -5.34 22.63 23.25
N LYS A 58 -5.53 22.74 21.95
CA LYS A 58 -4.76 21.95 20.94
C LYS A 58 -3.29 22.45 20.80
N GLY A 59 -2.94 23.59 21.38
CA GLY A 59 -1.59 24.16 21.34
C GLY A 59 -1.24 24.91 20.05
N PHE A 60 -2.22 25.31 19.25
CA PHE A 60 -2.03 26.12 18.05
C PHE A 60 -1.93 27.62 18.35
N VAL A 61 -2.55 28.08 19.42
CA VAL A 61 -2.71 29.48 19.76
C VAL A 61 -2.39 29.71 21.23
N VAL A 62 -1.84 30.87 21.54
CA VAL A 62 -1.66 31.37 22.91
C VAL A 62 -2.42 32.68 23.09
N SER A 63 -2.90 32.92 24.31
CA SER A 63 -3.57 34.16 24.69
C SER A 63 -2.66 35.04 25.56
N SER A 64 -2.71 36.37 25.35
CA SER A 64 -2.10 37.31 26.27
C SER A 64 -2.97 37.48 27.52
N GLY A 65 -2.31 37.68 28.68
CA GLY A 65 -3.01 38.05 29.93
C GLY A 65 -3.45 39.53 30.00
N MET A 66 -3.43 40.26 28.89
CA MET A 66 -3.77 41.69 28.84
C MET A 66 -5.29 41.92 28.61
N ASN A 67 -5.75 43.10 28.90
CA ASN A 67 -7.11 43.54 28.59
C ASN A 67 -7.06 44.67 27.55
N PRO A 68 -7.58 44.51 26.32
CA PRO A 68 -8.29 43.35 25.81
C PRO A 68 -7.37 42.16 25.55
N VAL A 69 -7.92 40.95 25.72
CA VAL A 69 -7.19 39.68 25.43
C VAL A 69 -6.84 39.62 23.95
N ARG A 70 -5.59 39.37 23.66
CA ARG A 70 -5.08 39.14 22.31
C ARG A 70 -4.61 37.69 22.16
N TYR A 71 -4.74 37.18 20.97
CA TYR A 71 -4.36 35.82 20.60
C TYR A 71 -3.26 35.87 19.56
N SER A 72 -2.31 34.97 19.63
CA SER A 72 -1.26 34.79 18.62
C SER A 72 -1.04 33.31 18.34
N PRO A 73 -0.68 32.95 17.11
CA PRO A 73 -0.30 31.57 16.81
C PRO A 73 0.98 31.21 17.57
N VAL A 74 1.09 29.99 18.02
CA VAL A 74 2.36 29.41 18.45
C VAL A 74 3.29 29.32 17.24
N ASP A 75 4.59 29.33 17.45
CA ASP A 75 5.58 29.19 16.40
C ASP A 75 5.24 28.00 15.49
N LEU A 76 5.13 28.28 14.18
CA LEU A 76 4.66 27.30 13.18
C LEU A 76 5.55 26.06 13.15
N ALA A 77 6.89 26.26 13.14
CA ALA A 77 7.81 25.14 13.07
C ALA A 77 7.65 24.23 14.30
N LYS A 78 7.59 24.80 15.49
CA LYS A 78 7.38 24.03 16.74
C LYS A 78 6.03 23.31 16.76
N THR A 79 4.97 23.97 16.30
CA THR A 79 3.63 23.39 16.26
C THR A 79 3.58 22.17 15.33
N PHE A 80 4.09 22.31 14.10
CA PHE A 80 4.07 21.23 13.13
C PHE A 80 5.05 20.10 13.44
N GLU A 81 6.22 20.40 14.01
CA GLU A 81 7.13 19.36 14.52
C GLU A 81 6.51 18.55 15.66
N LYS A 82 5.80 19.21 16.57
CA LYS A 82 5.07 18.53 17.65
C LYS A 82 3.99 17.62 17.10
N LEU A 83 3.14 18.13 16.20
CA LEU A 83 2.07 17.34 15.56
C LEU A 83 2.61 16.12 14.81
N LYS A 84 3.67 16.30 14.03
CA LYS A 84 4.34 15.21 13.30
C LYS A 84 4.82 14.14 14.28
N ARG A 85 5.49 14.53 15.36
CA ARG A 85 5.99 13.57 16.36
C ARG A 85 4.87 12.84 17.07
N GLU A 86 3.79 13.55 17.49
CA GLU A 86 2.64 12.95 18.15
C GLU A 86 1.91 11.98 17.23
N SER A 87 1.78 12.32 15.94
CA SER A 87 1.19 11.43 14.93
C SER A 87 2.01 10.16 14.76
N VAL A 88 3.34 10.26 14.62
CA VAL A 88 4.22 9.09 14.49
C VAL A 88 4.06 8.17 15.70
N ILE A 89 4.14 8.72 16.92
CA ILE A 89 3.96 7.93 18.16
C ILE A 89 2.58 7.27 18.20
N SER A 90 1.54 7.99 17.79
CA SER A 90 0.17 7.44 17.77
C SER A 90 0.02 6.30 16.78
N PHE A 91 0.60 6.43 15.58
CA PHE A 91 0.59 5.36 14.57
C PHE A 91 1.40 4.15 15.03
N ASP A 92 2.58 4.34 15.61
CA ASP A 92 3.41 3.25 16.14
C ASP A 92 2.68 2.50 17.27
N ASN A 93 2.06 3.22 18.20
CA ASN A 93 1.27 2.61 19.27
C ASN A 93 0.07 1.83 18.73
N LEU A 94 -0.66 2.39 17.75
CA LEU A 94 -1.78 1.71 17.11
C LEU A 94 -1.32 0.44 16.39
N TYR A 95 -0.22 0.53 15.64
CA TYR A 95 0.39 -0.62 14.97
C TYR A 95 0.73 -1.75 15.95
N HIS A 96 1.43 -1.43 17.05
CA HIS A 96 1.80 -2.43 18.06
C HIS A 96 0.59 -3.06 18.74
N ARG A 97 -0.46 -2.27 19.02
CA ARG A 97 -1.71 -2.80 19.61
C ARG A 97 -2.45 -3.72 18.65
N LEU A 98 -2.58 -3.34 17.39
CA LEU A 98 -3.21 -4.19 16.37
C LEU A 98 -2.40 -5.48 16.13
N LYS A 99 -1.07 -5.36 16.10
CA LYS A 99 -0.19 -6.52 15.94
C LYS A 99 -0.29 -7.50 17.12
N ALA A 100 -0.47 -7.00 18.35
CA ALA A 100 -0.69 -7.85 19.51
C ALA A 100 -1.99 -8.66 19.39
N LEU A 101 -3.05 -8.09 18.80
CA LEU A 101 -4.31 -8.81 18.54
C LEU A 101 -4.14 -9.93 17.51
N GLU A 102 -3.26 -9.75 16.50
CA GLU A 102 -2.97 -10.81 15.53
C GLU A 102 -2.31 -12.04 16.18
N THR A 103 -1.50 -11.84 17.24
CA THR A 103 -0.80 -12.94 17.92
C THR A 103 -1.69 -13.71 18.89
N GLU A 104 -2.81 -13.15 19.33
CA GLU A 104 -3.78 -13.83 20.22
C GLU A 104 -4.76 -14.74 19.46
N THR A 105 -4.90 -14.57 18.15
CA THR A 105 -5.70 -15.46 17.31
C THR A 105 -4.84 -16.66 16.90
N HIS A 106 -5.32 -17.90 17.23
CA HIS A 106 -4.73 -19.11 16.68
C HIS A 106 -4.63 -18.97 15.16
N GLU A 107 -3.42 -19.06 14.60
CA GLU A 107 -3.24 -19.04 13.14
C GLU A 107 -4.14 -20.14 12.55
N PRO A 108 -5.07 -19.81 11.68
CA PRO A 108 -5.85 -20.85 11.00
C PRO A 108 -4.88 -21.73 10.21
N PHE A 109 -5.18 -23.02 10.14
CA PHE A 109 -4.37 -24.01 9.45
C PHE A 109 -4.06 -23.62 7.99
N MET A 110 -4.98 -22.94 7.33
CA MET A 110 -4.82 -22.29 6.04
C MET A 110 -5.91 -21.23 5.85
N GLN A 111 -5.54 -20.05 5.42
CA GLN A 111 -6.49 -18.97 5.18
C GLN A 111 -6.35 -18.41 3.76
N GLY A 112 -7.43 -18.49 2.99
CA GLY A 112 -7.52 -17.96 1.64
C GLY A 112 -8.30 -16.63 1.60
N TYR A 113 -7.76 -15.64 0.91
CA TYR A 113 -8.37 -14.32 0.74
C TYR A 113 -8.64 -14.05 -0.73
N LYS A 114 -9.88 -13.69 -1.06
CA LYS A 114 -10.23 -13.24 -2.42
C LYS A 114 -9.87 -11.75 -2.57
N LEU A 115 -9.02 -11.45 -3.54
CA LEU A 115 -8.57 -10.09 -3.86
C LEU A 115 -9.37 -9.57 -5.06
N CYS A 116 -10.44 -8.83 -4.79
CA CYS A 116 -11.42 -8.45 -5.81
C CYS A 116 -10.98 -7.25 -6.66
N THR A 117 -10.19 -6.31 -6.10
CA THR A 117 -9.77 -5.11 -6.82
C THR A 117 -8.36 -5.22 -7.38
N GLU A 118 -8.08 -4.50 -8.46
CA GLU A 118 -6.74 -4.43 -9.03
C GLU A 118 -5.73 -3.88 -8.03
N TRP A 119 -6.12 -2.86 -7.27
CA TRP A 119 -5.29 -2.25 -6.24
C TRP A 119 -4.87 -3.25 -5.15
N THR A 120 -5.80 -4.06 -4.64
CA THR A 120 -5.49 -5.07 -3.61
C THR A 120 -4.55 -6.15 -4.14
N ARG A 121 -4.75 -6.60 -5.39
CA ARG A 121 -3.86 -7.56 -6.06
C ARG A 121 -2.45 -6.99 -6.25
N ASP A 122 -2.35 -5.75 -6.79
CA ASP A 122 -1.07 -5.08 -7.02
C ASP A 122 -0.28 -4.89 -5.72
N ASN A 123 -0.92 -4.38 -4.67
CA ASN A 123 -0.28 -4.21 -3.37
C ASN A 123 0.22 -5.53 -2.80
N GLN A 124 -0.59 -6.59 -2.83
CA GLN A 124 -0.22 -7.88 -2.27
C GLN A 124 0.98 -8.49 -3.01
N ILE A 125 0.97 -8.46 -4.36
CA ILE A 125 2.10 -8.95 -5.17
C ILE A 125 3.37 -8.18 -4.81
N ARG A 126 3.33 -6.84 -4.79
CA ARG A 126 4.49 -6.01 -4.44
C ARG A 126 5.00 -6.28 -3.03
N MET A 127 4.11 -6.50 -2.08
CA MET A 127 4.47 -6.86 -0.71
C MET A 127 5.19 -8.22 -0.66
N MET A 128 4.66 -9.27 -1.31
CA MET A 128 5.29 -10.58 -1.38
C MET A 128 6.70 -10.49 -1.97
N LEU A 129 6.83 -9.84 -3.14
CA LEU A 129 8.12 -9.67 -3.82
C LEU A 129 9.14 -8.89 -2.99
N ARG A 130 8.70 -7.90 -2.20
CA ARG A 130 9.60 -7.07 -1.37
C ARG A 130 10.01 -7.74 -0.06
N ARG A 131 9.13 -8.52 0.56
CA ARG A 131 9.38 -9.11 1.89
C ARG A 131 9.98 -10.51 1.85
N ALA A 132 10.01 -11.17 0.70
CA ALA A 132 10.63 -12.49 0.54
C ALA A 132 12.08 -12.50 1.04
N LYS A 133 12.44 -13.57 1.76
CA LYS A 133 13.72 -13.72 2.46
C LYS A 133 14.62 -14.80 1.87
N SER A 134 14.07 -15.78 1.19
CA SER A 134 14.82 -16.91 0.63
C SER A 134 14.58 -17.12 -0.85
N GLU A 135 13.34 -17.31 -1.26
CA GLU A 135 13.04 -17.62 -2.66
C GLU A 135 11.68 -17.06 -3.10
N ILE A 136 11.55 -16.83 -4.39
CA ILE A 136 10.30 -16.47 -5.08
C ILE A 136 10.15 -17.34 -6.30
N ILE A 137 9.00 -17.98 -6.48
CA ILE A 137 8.62 -18.68 -7.68
C ILE A 137 7.47 -17.92 -8.33
N LEU A 138 7.64 -17.61 -9.61
CA LEU A 138 6.67 -16.89 -10.43
C LEU A 138 6.35 -17.75 -11.65
N LEU A 139 5.07 -18.14 -11.84
CA LEU A 139 4.59 -18.68 -13.11
C LEU A 139 3.76 -17.60 -13.78
N CYS A 140 4.13 -17.21 -14.99
CA CYS A 140 3.49 -16.08 -15.68
C CYS A 140 3.26 -16.40 -17.16
N ASN A 141 2.03 -16.18 -17.63
CA ASN A 141 1.66 -16.30 -19.05
C ASN A 141 1.12 -14.98 -19.64
N ASP A 142 1.36 -13.84 -18.97
CA ASP A 142 0.84 -12.54 -19.39
C ASP A 142 1.97 -11.48 -19.41
N ASN A 143 2.26 -10.96 -20.60
CA ASN A 143 3.33 -9.96 -20.79
C ASN A 143 3.04 -8.64 -20.08
N THR A 144 1.76 -8.28 -19.92
CA THR A 144 1.40 -7.05 -19.20
C THR A 144 1.78 -7.14 -17.73
N ILE A 145 1.67 -8.32 -17.14
CA ILE A 145 2.11 -8.61 -15.77
C ILE A 145 3.63 -8.52 -15.66
N LEU A 146 4.38 -9.12 -16.58
CA LEU A 146 5.85 -9.03 -16.57
C LEU A 146 6.35 -7.59 -16.71
N THR A 147 5.74 -6.81 -17.59
CA THR A 147 6.05 -5.39 -17.75
C THR A 147 5.75 -4.60 -16.48
N ARG A 148 4.59 -4.83 -15.87
CA ARG A 148 4.12 -4.11 -14.68
C ARG A 148 4.98 -4.35 -13.44
N TYR A 149 5.45 -5.59 -13.23
CA TYR A 149 6.21 -5.99 -12.05
C TYR A 149 7.70 -6.16 -12.31
N GLY A 150 8.18 -5.98 -13.54
CA GLY A 150 9.56 -6.25 -13.96
C GLY A 150 10.62 -5.61 -13.07
N SER A 151 10.45 -4.33 -12.73
CA SER A 151 11.38 -3.62 -11.84
C SER A 151 11.41 -4.20 -10.41
N VAL A 152 10.25 -4.62 -9.89
CA VAL A 152 10.14 -5.19 -8.55
C VAL A 152 10.73 -6.59 -8.53
N ILE A 153 10.49 -7.39 -9.57
CA ILE A 153 11.08 -8.73 -9.77
C ILE A 153 12.61 -8.64 -9.86
N SER A 154 13.14 -7.73 -10.69
CA SER A 154 14.59 -7.50 -10.81
C SER A 154 15.23 -7.08 -9.48
N ASN A 155 14.54 -6.26 -8.69
CA ASN A 155 15.04 -5.86 -7.38
C ASN A 155 14.98 -7.01 -6.36
N ALA A 156 13.97 -7.86 -6.42
CA ALA A 156 13.91 -9.07 -5.59
C ALA A 156 15.03 -10.04 -5.92
N ALA A 157 15.35 -10.26 -7.21
CA ALA A 157 16.42 -11.15 -7.68
C ALA A 157 17.83 -10.75 -7.23
N LYS A 158 18.00 -9.52 -6.72
CA LYS A 158 19.29 -9.09 -6.10
C LYS A 158 19.44 -9.58 -4.66
N ARG A 159 18.39 -10.08 -4.04
CA ARG A 159 18.33 -10.43 -2.61
C ARG A 159 17.98 -11.88 -2.33
N VAL A 160 17.17 -12.47 -3.19
CA VAL A 160 16.63 -13.84 -3.03
C VAL A 160 16.67 -14.57 -4.37
N ASP A 161 16.58 -15.90 -4.32
CA ASP A 161 16.50 -16.71 -5.53
C ASP A 161 15.12 -16.49 -6.19
N VAL A 162 15.14 -16.14 -7.50
CA VAL A 162 13.91 -15.92 -8.26
C VAL A 162 13.85 -16.91 -9.43
N TYR A 163 12.81 -17.74 -9.41
CA TYR A 163 12.49 -18.69 -10.46
C TYR A 163 11.28 -18.18 -11.26
N LEU A 164 11.55 -17.48 -12.36
CA LEU A 164 10.51 -16.97 -13.25
C LEU A 164 10.25 -18.02 -14.35
N VAL A 165 9.11 -18.67 -14.29
CA VAL A 165 8.64 -19.65 -15.27
C VAL A 165 7.65 -18.98 -16.21
N VAL A 166 7.87 -19.06 -17.51
CA VAL A 166 7.04 -18.45 -18.54
C VAL A 166 6.48 -19.51 -19.48
N SER A 167 5.30 -19.24 -20.05
CA SER A 167 4.60 -20.18 -20.93
C SER A 167 5.23 -20.33 -22.31
N ASP A 168 5.94 -19.32 -22.79
CA ASP A 168 6.49 -19.30 -24.14
C ASP A 168 7.78 -18.47 -24.26
N ARG A 169 8.41 -18.57 -25.44
CA ARG A 169 9.67 -17.87 -25.74
C ARG A 169 9.52 -16.35 -25.87
N GLU A 170 8.37 -15.87 -26.30
CA GLU A 170 8.12 -14.45 -26.47
C GLU A 170 8.12 -13.74 -25.11
N LEU A 171 7.47 -14.34 -24.12
CA LEU A 171 7.53 -13.91 -22.74
C LEU A 171 8.94 -13.99 -22.16
N ALA A 172 9.72 -15.01 -22.54
CA ALA A 172 11.10 -15.13 -22.09
C ALA A 172 12.01 -13.99 -22.62
N GLU A 173 11.76 -13.48 -23.83
CA GLU A 173 12.53 -12.35 -24.39
C GLU A 173 12.28 -11.05 -23.60
N SER A 174 11.06 -10.83 -23.11
CA SER A 174 10.68 -9.66 -22.31
C SER A 174 10.96 -9.81 -20.81
N ALA A 175 11.40 -11.00 -20.37
CA ALA A 175 11.61 -11.29 -18.97
C ALA A 175 12.70 -10.40 -18.33
N PRO A 176 12.41 -9.82 -17.16
CA PRO A 176 13.32 -8.89 -16.48
C PRO A 176 14.51 -9.59 -15.78
N VAL A 177 14.45 -10.91 -15.63
CA VAL A 177 15.44 -11.76 -14.97
C VAL A 177 15.65 -13.06 -15.76
N LYS A 178 16.57 -13.92 -15.31
CA LYS A 178 16.70 -15.27 -15.86
C LYS A 178 15.35 -15.99 -15.73
N CYS A 179 14.90 -16.60 -16.82
CA CYS A 179 13.63 -17.30 -16.85
C CYS A 179 13.80 -18.76 -17.27
N TYR A 180 12.75 -19.51 -17.02
CA TYR A 180 12.64 -20.94 -17.21
C TYR A 180 11.37 -21.25 -17.98
N THR A 181 11.34 -22.37 -18.68
CA THR A 181 10.11 -23.00 -19.16
C THR A 181 9.74 -24.16 -18.23
N GLY A 182 8.47 -24.44 -18.07
CA GLY A 182 8.00 -25.62 -17.38
C GLY A 182 8.16 -26.86 -18.26
N GLY A 183 8.28 -28.05 -17.64
CA GLY A 183 8.08 -29.30 -18.34
C GLY A 183 6.62 -29.46 -18.76
N ASN A 184 6.33 -30.46 -19.63
CA ASN A 184 5.01 -30.71 -20.19
C ASN A 184 3.88 -30.78 -19.13
N ASP A 185 4.19 -31.26 -17.94
CA ASP A 185 3.20 -31.38 -16.85
C ASP A 185 2.85 -30.01 -16.24
N ILE A 186 3.81 -29.10 -16.11
CA ILE A 186 3.58 -27.73 -15.63
C ILE A 186 2.84 -26.91 -16.69
N GLU A 187 3.27 -26.99 -17.95
CA GLU A 187 2.61 -26.27 -19.05
C GLU A 187 1.16 -26.70 -19.21
N SER A 188 0.90 -28.01 -19.26
CA SER A 188 -0.46 -28.53 -19.47
C SER A 188 -1.38 -28.32 -18.27
N SER A 189 -0.85 -28.39 -17.05
CA SER A 189 -1.67 -28.35 -15.84
C SER A 189 -1.97 -26.95 -15.34
N LEU A 190 -1.05 -25.99 -15.56
CA LEU A 190 -1.15 -24.65 -14.97
C LEU A 190 -1.46 -23.56 -16.01
N PHE A 191 -1.02 -23.71 -17.26
CA PHE A 191 -1.19 -22.67 -18.27
C PHE A 191 -2.26 -23.00 -19.32
N HIS A 192 -2.62 -24.28 -19.51
CA HIS A 192 -3.57 -24.67 -20.54
C HIS A 192 -4.89 -25.15 -19.92
N HIS A 193 -5.95 -24.59 -20.45
CA HIS A 193 -7.31 -25.02 -20.14
C HIS A 193 -7.59 -26.39 -20.80
N ARG A 194 -8.10 -27.34 -20.02
CA ARG A 194 -8.61 -28.60 -20.61
C ARG A 194 -9.88 -28.29 -21.41
N GLN A 195 -9.81 -28.47 -22.74
CA GLN A 195 -11.00 -28.41 -23.59
C GLN A 195 -12.00 -29.47 -23.12
N GLY A 196 -13.19 -29.04 -22.71
CA GLY A 196 -14.30 -29.95 -22.37
C GLY A 196 -14.89 -29.75 -20.97
N GLU A 197 -14.33 -28.92 -20.12
CA GLU A 197 -14.91 -28.55 -18.83
C GLU A 197 -15.65 -27.21 -18.92
N SER A 198 -16.76 -27.10 -18.18
CA SER A 198 -17.68 -25.94 -18.23
C SER A 198 -17.13 -24.63 -17.69
N ILE A 199 -15.87 -24.57 -17.31
CA ILE A 199 -15.25 -23.40 -16.68
C ILE A 199 -14.06 -22.96 -17.53
N ASN A 200 -14.14 -21.73 -18.08
CA ASN A 200 -13.06 -21.12 -18.85
C ASN A 200 -12.14 -20.30 -17.89
N LEU A 201 -11.29 -21.02 -17.15
CA LEU A 201 -10.41 -20.44 -16.14
C LEU A 201 -8.97 -20.44 -16.66
N LEU A 202 -8.38 -19.26 -16.81
CA LEU A 202 -6.98 -19.08 -17.23
C LEU A 202 -6.15 -18.52 -16.08
N MET A 203 -5.10 -19.25 -15.68
CA MET A 203 -4.13 -18.72 -14.72
C MET A 203 -3.18 -17.76 -15.43
N LYS A 204 -3.19 -16.49 -15.03
CA LYS A 204 -2.28 -15.46 -15.57
C LYS A 204 -0.98 -15.33 -14.79
N LEU A 205 -1.07 -15.52 -13.48
CA LEU A 205 0.06 -15.39 -12.56
C LEU A 205 -0.12 -16.32 -11.36
N LEU A 206 0.95 -17.00 -10.98
CA LEU A 206 1.10 -17.59 -9.66
C LEU A 206 2.40 -17.04 -9.05
N VAL A 207 2.32 -16.50 -7.86
CA VAL A 207 3.48 -16.06 -7.05
C VAL A 207 3.51 -16.91 -5.79
N MET A 208 4.65 -17.53 -5.51
CA MET A 208 4.91 -18.19 -4.24
C MET A 208 6.15 -17.57 -3.61
N ALA A 209 6.09 -17.28 -2.30
CA ALA A 209 7.21 -16.69 -1.57
C ALA A 209 7.55 -17.52 -0.34
N ASP A 210 8.86 -17.80 -0.17
CA ASP A 210 9.44 -18.48 0.99
C ASP A 210 8.76 -19.82 1.35
N ARG A 211 8.09 -20.46 0.41
CA ARG A 211 7.30 -21.71 0.58
C ARG A 211 6.18 -21.61 1.61
N ARG A 212 5.70 -20.40 1.91
CA ARG A 212 4.73 -20.15 2.99
C ARG A 212 3.46 -19.45 2.51
N GLU A 213 3.55 -18.74 1.42
CA GLU A 213 2.42 -17.97 0.91
C GLU A 213 2.36 -18.07 -0.60
N SER A 214 1.15 -18.05 -1.12
CA SER A 214 0.90 -18.02 -2.56
C SER A 214 -0.15 -16.98 -2.93
N LEU A 215 -0.04 -16.45 -4.14
CA LEU A 215 -1.05 -15.60 -4.76
C LEU A 215 -1.22 -16.03 -6.20
N SER A 216 -2.43 -16.38 -6.58
CA SER A 216 -2.81 -16.65 -7.97
C SER A 216 -3.68 -15.54 -8.53
N ILE A 217 -3.44 -15.15 -9.78
CA ILE A 217 -4.39 -14.36 -10.59
C ILE A 217 -4.96 -15.26 -11.66
N MET A 218 -6.27 -15.39 -11.63
CA MET A 218 -7.04 -16.18 -12.60
C MET A 218 -8.01 -15.27 -13.34
N GLU A 219 -8.16 -15.51 -14.64
CA GLU A 219 -9.16 -14.86 -15.46
C GLU A 219 -10.28 -15.84 -15.77
N GLU A 220 -11.51 -15.40 -15.53
CA GLU A 220 -12.74 -16.08 -15.89
C GLU A 220 -13.63 -15.06 -16.63
N ASP A 221 -13.97 -15.36 -17.88
CA ASP A 221 -14.81 -14.50 -18.73
C ASP A 221 -14.34 -13.03 -18.79
N GLY A 222 -13.03 -12.80 -18.87
CA GLY A 222 -12.43 -11.45 -18.90
C GLY A 222 -12.30 -10.77 -17.54
N ILE A 223 -12.73 -11.42 -16.47
CA ILE A 223 -12.65 -10.88 -15.10
C ILE A 223 -11.46 -11.50 -14.36
N ASN A 224 -10.53 -10.65 -13.95
CA ASN A 224 -9.39 -11.08 -13.15
C ASN A 224 -9.74 -11.18 -11.66
N THR A 225 -9.57 -12.35 -11.07
CA THR A 225 -9.71 -12.59 -9.63
C THR A 225 -8.38 -13.02 -9.05
N GLY A 226 -8.00 -12.43 -7.91
CA GLY A 226 -6.83 -12.84 -7.13
C GLY A 226 -7.25 -13.72 -5.95
N ILE A 227 -6.47 -14.76 -5.68
CA ILE A 227 -6.59 -15.57 -4.46
C ILE A 227 -5.24 -15.57 -3.77
N PHE A 228 -5.20 -15.05 -2.55
CA PHE A 228 -4.02 -15.06 -1.70
C PHE A 228 -4.20 -16.06 -0.56
N ILE A 229 -3.22 -16.91 -0.32
CA ILE A 229 -3.24 -17.94 0.74
C ILE A 229 -2.01 -17.75 1.64
N CYS A 230 -2.24 -17.63 2.94
CA CYS A 230 -1.18 -17.53 3.93
C CYS A 230 -1.69 -17.98 5.32
N PRO A 231 -1.04 -18.95 6.02
CA PRO A 231 0.01 -19.81 5.46
C PRO A 231 -0.55 -20.76 4.39
N ASP A 232 0.25 -21.03 3.36
CA ASP A 232 -0.07 -22.02 2.32
C ASP A 232 0.78 -23.27 2.52
N ILE A 233 0.16 -24.33 3.00
CA ILE A 233 0.83 -25.61 3.27
C ILE A 233 1.25 -26.35 2.00
N PHE A 234 0.58 -26.05 0.88
CA PHE A 234 0.91 -26.65 -0.42
C PHE A 234 2.03 -25.92 -1.14
N ALA A 235 2.31 -24.65 -0.79
CA ALA A 235 3.35 -23.86 -1.43
C ALA A 235 4.72 -24.54 -1.34
N SER A 236 5.04 -25.20 -0.24
CA SER A 236 6.31 -25.93 -0.08
C SER A 236 6.41 -27.13 -1.04
N TYR A 237 5.34 -27.91 -1.17
CA TYR A 237 5.31 -29.05 -2.07
C TYR A 237 5.37 -28.61 -3.54
N LEU A 238 4.56 -27.61 -3.92
CA LEU A 238 4.52 -27.08 -5.28
C LEU A 238 5.87 -26.43 -5.66
N SER A 239 6.50 -25.70 -4.75
CA SER A 239 7.83 -25.10 -4.99
C SER A 239 8.87 -26.16 -5.37
N VAL A 240 8.94 -27.25 -4.62
CA VAL A 240 9.90 -28.33 -4.88
C VAL A 240 9.60 -28.97 -6.23
N LYS A 241 8.33 -29.26 -6.54
CA LYS A 241 7.92 -29.85 -7.81
C LYS A 241 8.29 -28.96 -8.99
N ILE A 242 7.94 -27.68 -8.93
CA ILE A 242 8.24 -26.74 -10.00
C ILE A 242 9.73 -26.61 -10.22
N ILE A 243 10.55 -26.45 -9.16
CA ILE A 243 12.01 -26.31 -9.30
C ILE A 243 12.65 -27.57 -9.92
N GLN A 244 12.08 -28.77 -9.67
CA GLN A 244 12.59 -30.02 -10.24
C GLN A 244 12.30 -30.17 -11.74
N GLU A 245 11.24 -29.55 -12.24
CA GLU A 245 10.73 -29.73 -13.61
C GLU A 245 11.08 -28.58 -14.57
N ILE A 246 11.60 -27.44 -14.05
CA ILE A 246 11.90 -26.28 -14.89
C ILE A 246 13.25 -26.41 -15.62
N GLU A 247 13.28 -25.96 -16.87
CA GLU A 247 14.47 -25.89 -17.70
C GLU A 247 14.84 -24.42 -18.00
N PRO A 248 16.14 -24.05 -17.93
CA PRO A 248 16.55 -22.68 -18.21
C PRO A 248 16.37 -22.33 -19.68
N VAL A 249 15.71 -21.22 -19.98
CA VAL A 249 15.60 -20.71 -21.36
C VAL A 249 16.91 -20.11 -21.78
N GLN A 250 17.52 -20.66 -22.82
CA GLN A 250 18.70 -20.06 -23.47
C GLN A 250 18.22 -18.84 -24.29
N LYS A 251 18.53 -17.62 -23.82
CA LYS A 251 18.32 -16.41 -24.62
C LYS A 251 19.19 -16.50 -25.87
N THR A 252 18.55 -16.50 -27.02
CA THR A 252 19.29 -16.41 -28.31
C THR A 252 19.99 -15.05 -28.34
N LEU A 253 21.32 -15.03 -28.22
CA LEU A 253 22.09 -13.81 -28.41
C LEU A 253 21.76 -13.30 -29.81
N LYS A 254 20.99 -12.21 -29.95
CA LYS A 254 20.95 -11.45 -31.21
C LYS A 254 22.37 -11.00 -31.47
N LYS A 255 23.08 -11.65 -32.44
CA LYS A 255 24.29 -11.08 -33.00
C LYS A 255 23.93 -9.74 -33.63
N VAL A 256 24.43 -8.66 -33.04
CA VAL A 256 24.44 -7.31 -33.63
C VAL A 256 25.38 -7.32 -34.82
#